data_0dcab98a80b8e0f9a5d11127962ae847
#
_entry.id   0dcab98a80b8e0f9a5d11127962ae847
#
_cell.length_a   1.000
_cell.length_b   1.000
_cell.length_c   1.000
_cell.angle_alpha   90.00
_cell.angle_beta   90.00
_cell.angle_gamma   90.00
#
_symmetry.space_group_name_H-M   'P 1'
#
loop_
_entity.id
_entity.type
_entity.pdbx_description
1 polymer ?
#
loop_
_entity_poly.entity_id
_entity_poly.type
_entity_poly.pdbx_seq_one_letter_code
_entity_poly.pdbx_strand_id
1 'polypeptide(L)'
;MRLKIVTLYVFFLCLMTGCTWIQSDRQSVVVLLVEGLGAGDFTCDETSNFDGGFQRMCDEGIRFSHAFTPSTMSQASLASLLTARYPEEHLVRHNGVAPLVAGFETLAEKALSNGYRTAFFSGGPPILRRNGLQQGFEAFDDYVQEIQLYPYRDASSTLAGLERWIDNESRSQPSLTFAYLADIQFPSVQTTDSLGEPRARTRGSQIEEVNESLAKFFRWMKQSGHWDKTMVVLAGMNANNATFRPGQTESLNLFSDKTHIALIIKPPQSSTNRSNVKSIDQNVSLVDVGATLFDFIDGKVPLVSRRKLDVSSLLPAFSEGNQFWGGDRQVLSETGWPRWRGIGPVTQVLRLGPYLVTGADEKNVYDTLKDRSEMIRMDLESPDRQQILDRASQLKSFSSLDVQNPGTLEKLEFARQLWSGRDLDTKTFRALHQLSKKYPEDQQLKQWQARVALESRYWSELDRLGKLYSQPLWRYVARQHLGQPFRLSGEGCEKAFYRDDSPKERFTLRDCNDPEVVALAQWMNASRPREDRDRAREKFIRLFRASQWESHLNRLNLRFGSVWDTRIDLFQGPTHSELLLSLPQNRRYVAIVEKRVPFNFIQ
;
A
#
# COMPACT_ATOMS: atom_id res chain seq x y z
N MET A 1 57.16 41.64 -9.03
CA MET A 1 57.12 40.27 -9.62
C MET A 1 57.04 39.14 -8.59
N ARG A 2 57.60 39.30 -7.38
CA ARG A 2 57.55 38.22 -6.34
C ARG A 2 56.16 37.98 -5.65
N LEU A 3 55.29 38.97 -5.62
CA LEU A 3 54.00 38.90 -4.98
C LEU A 3 52.96 38.13 -5.82
N LYS A 4 53.05 38.12 -7.14
CA LYS A 4 52.14 37.39 -8.06
C LYS A 4 52.45 35.89 -8.12
N ILE A 5 53.65 35.46 -7.80
CA ILE A 5 54.05 34.05 -7.81
C ILE A 5 53.55 33.34 -6.55
N VAL A 6 53.53 34.03 -5.40
CA VAL A 6 53.00 33.45 -4.13
C VAL A 6 51.51 33.25 -4.20
N THR A 7 50.74 34.16 -4.83
CA THR A 7 49.30 34.02 -4.98
C THR A 7 48.92 32.88 -5.92
N LEU A 8 49.72 32.60 -6.94
CA LEU A 8 49.50 31.49 -7.86
C LEU A 8 49.82 30.14 -7.20
N TYR A 9 50.81 30.09 -6.30
CA TYR A 9 51.15 28.86 -5.56
C TYR A 9 50.12 28.49 -4.50
N VAL A 10 49.52 29.48 -3.82
CA VAL A 10 48.44 29.26 -2.86
C VAL A 10 47.16 28.79 -3.56
N PHE A 11 46.86 29.32 -4.76
CA PHE A 11 45.73 28.90 -5.56
C PHE A 11 45.90 27.46 -6.13
N PHE A 12 47.16 27.10 -6.47
CA PHE A 12 47.48 25.75 -6.95
C PHE A 12 47.53 24.69 -5.81
N LEU A 13 47.92 25.10 -4.58
CA LEU A 13 47.84 24.24 -3.40
C LEU A 13 46.41 23.98 -2.98
N CYS A 14 45.48 24.94 -3.14
CA CYS A 14 44.06 24.73 -2.89
C CYS A 14 43.38 23.83 -3.94
N LEU A 15 43.94 23.71 -5.15
CA LEU A 15 43.47 22.79 -6.19
C LEU A 15 44.02 21.36 -6.04
N MET A 16 45.14 21.19 -5.30
CA MET A 16 45.74 19.87 -5.02
C MET A 16 45.30 19.25 -3.68
N THR A 17 44.73 20.04 -2.78
CA THR A 17 43.89 19.46 -1.72
C THR A 17 42.58 19.07 -2.38
N GLY A 18 42.64 17.92 -3.07
CA GLY A 18 41.47 17.34 -3.68
C GLY A 18 40.33 17.41 -2.69
N CYS A 19 39.17 17.83 -3.14
CA CYS A 19 37.91 17.51 -2.46
C CYS A 19 37.97 16.01 -2.13
N THR A 20 38.52 15.66 -0.99
CA THR A 20 38.16 14.40 -0.39
C THR A 20 36.66 14.52 -0.24
N TRP A 21 35.97 13.89 -1.15
CA TRP A 21 34.57 13.55 -0.95
C TRP A 21 34.58 12.96 0.44
N ILE A 22 34.07 13.70 1.41
CA ILE A 22 33.75 13.15 2.72
C ILE A 22 32.72 12.08 2.38
N GLN A 23 33.21 10.88 2.17
CA GLN A 23 32.39 9.71 1.99
C GLN A 23 31.59 9.66 3.28
N SER A 24 30.36 10.10 3.21
CA SER A 24 29.46 10.10 4.36
C SER A 24 29.51 8.69 4.93
N ASP A 25 29.86 8.57 6.18
CA ASP A 25 29.86 7.30 6.96
C ASP A 25 28.42 6.77 7.16
N ARG A 26 27.47 7.33 6.39
CA ARG A 26 26.06 7.00 6.41
C ARG A 26 25.84 5.59 5.86
N GLN A 27 25.13 4.82 6.62
CA GLN A 27 24.88 3.41 6.34
C GLN A 27 23.51 3.24 5.68
N SER A 28 23.40 2.27 4.79
CA SER A 28 22.14 1.94 4.12
C SER A 28 21.14 1.26 5.06
N VAL A 29 19.87 1.31 4.67
CA VAL A 29 18.76 0.68 5.36
C VAL A 29 17.94 -0.15 4.37
N VAL A 30 17.65 -1.40 4.74
CA VAL A 30 16.71 -2.28 4.05
C VAL A 30 15.59 -2.66 5.01
N VAL A 31 14.36 -2.37 4.64
CA VAL A 31 13.15 -2.70 5.41
C VAL A 31 12.35 -3.75 4.66
N LEU A 32 12.22 -4.92 5.26
CA LEU A 32 11.50 -6.08 4.73
C LEU A 32 10.20 -6.24 5.52
N LEU A 33 9.10 -5.91 4.88
CA LEU A 33 7.76 -5.93 5.46
C LEU A 33 7.01 -7.15 4.93
N VAL A 34 6.62 -8.04 5.82
CA VAL A 34 5.93 -9.29 5.46
C VAL A 34 4.48 -9.22 5.92
N GLU A 35 3.56 -9.29 4.97
CA GLU A 35 2.13 -9.30 5.28
C GLU A 35 1.76 -10.57 6.03
N GLY A 36 1.02 -10.43 7.12
CA GLY A 36 0.51 -11.57 7.89
C GLY A 36 1.54 -12.31 8.75
N LEU A 37 2.78 -11.84 8.89
CA LEU A 37 3.83 -12.51 9.67
C LEU A 37 3.70 -12.15 11.15
N GLY A 38 3.17 -13.08 11.94
CA GLY A 38 3.04 -12.95 13.39
C GLY A 38 4.30 -13.36 14.14
N ALA A 39 4.40 -12.93 15.41
CA ALA A 39 5.52 -13.25 16.28
C ALA A 39 5.68 -14.77 16.57
N GLY A 40 4.60 -15.54 16.42
CA GLY A 40 4.58 -17.00 16.61
C GLY A 40 4.85 -17.83 15.37
N ASP A 41 5.05 -17.20 14.20
CA ASP A 41 5.23 -17.94 12.94
C ASP A 41 6.62 -18.56 12.80
N PHE A 42 7.59 -18.07 13.55
CA PHE A 42 8.91 -18.68 13.69
C PHE A 42 9.51 -18.36 15.08
N THR A 43 10.45 -19.17 15.51
CA THR A 43 11.18 -18.98 16.77
C THR A 43 12.66 -18.74 16.48
N CYS A 44 13.33 -18.01 17.37
CA CYS A 44 14.76 -17.75 17.30
C CYS A 44 15.57 -18.71 18.22
N ASP A 45 15.06 -19.89 18.46
CA ASP A 45 15.70 -20.90 19.28
C ASP A 45 16.56 -21.84 18.40
N GLU A 46 17.55 -22.47 18.96
CA GLU A 46 18.40 -23.46 18.29
C GLU A 46 17.60 -24.67 17.76
N THR A 47 16.36 -24.85 18.24
CA THR A 47 15.42 -25.89 17.81
C THR A 47 14.51 -25.46 16.67
N SER A 48 14.71 -24.26 16.13
CA SER A 48 13.85 -23.74 15.06
C SER A 48 13.97 -24.61 13.81
N ASN A 49 12.84 -25.01 13.27
CA ASN A 49 12.79 -25.77 12.00
C ASN A 49 13.07 -24.90 10.77
N PHE A 50 13.32 -23.59 10.95
CA PHE A 50 13.59 -22.66 9.87
C PHE A 50 15.08 -22.44 9.73
N ASP A 51 15.71 -23.16 8.80
CA ASP A 51 17.06 -22.84 8.33
C ASP A 51 16.94 -21.80 7.20
N GLY A 52 17.68 -20.71 7.26
CA GLY A 52 17.72 -19.74 6.16
C GLY A 52 17.53 -18.28 6.56
N GLY A 53 16.53 -17.61 5.96
CA GLY A 53 16.37 -16.15 6.09
C GLY A 53 16.00 -15.70 7.51
N PHE A 54 14.99 -16.32 8.10
CA PHE A 54 14.57 -15.99 9.47
C PHE A 54 15.66 -16.33 10.49
N GLN A 55 16.28 -17.51 10.39
CA GLN A 55 17.35 -17.89 11.30
C GLN A 55 18.53 -16.93 11.25
N ARG A 56 18.92 -16.47 10.05
CA ARG A 56 19.99 -15.49 9.91
C ARG A 56 19.67 -14.16 10.59
N MET A 57 18.41 -13.71 10.48
CA MET A 57 17.98 -12.51 11.21
C MET A 57 18.01 -12.73 12.73
N CYS A 58 17.65 -13.91 13.21
CA CYS A 58 17.75 -14.27 14.63
C CYS A 58 19.21 -14.27 15.14
N ASP A 59 20.13 -14.82 14.36
CA ASP A 59 21.53 -14.96 14.74
C ASP A 59 22.25 -13.61 14.82
N GLU A 60 21.99 -12.73 13.85
CA GLU A 60 22.74 -11.49 13.68
C GLU A 60 21.95 -10.23 14.11
N GLY A 61 20.66 -10.34 14.41
CA GLY A 61 19.77 -9.25 14.82
C GLY A 61 19.38 -9.25 16.29
N ILE A 62 18.58 -8.25 16.64
CA ILE A 62 17.93 -8.08 17.94
C ILE A 62 16.44 -8.32 17.73
N ARG A 63 15.91 -9.33 18.41
CA ARG A 63 14.47 -9.66 18.37
C ARG A 63 13.71 -8.78 19.36
N PHE A 64 12.56 -8.26 18.93
CA PHE A 64 11.57 -7.61 19.81
C PHE A 64 10.42 -8.58 20.05
N SER A 65 10.38 -9.19 21.23
CA SER A 65 9.43 -10.28 21.53
C SER A 65 7.99 -9.79 21.69
N HIS A 66 7.78 -8.50 21.98
CA HIS A 66 6.47 -7.86 22.13
C HIS A 66 6.31 -6.70 21.15
N ALA A 67 6.38 -7.00 19.86
CA ALA A 67 6.17 -6.03 18.79
C ALA A 67 4.73 -6.07 18.28
N PHE A 68 4.10 -4.91 18.14
CA PHE A 68 2.70 -4.81 17.74
C PHE A 68 2.52 -3.87 16.55
N THR A 69 1.62 -4.25 15.64
CA THR A 69 1.20 -3.36 14.57
C THR A 69 0.28 -2.25 15.10
N PRO A 70 0.41 -1.00 14.62
CA PRO A 70 -0.53 0.08 14.98
C PRO A 70 -1.91 -0.10 14.32
N SER A 71 -2.01 -0.95 13.29
CA SER A 71 -3.27 -1.27 12.63
C SER A 71 -3.25 -2.66 12.02
N THR A 72 -4.41 -3.33 11.96
CA THR A 72 -4.58 -4.55 11.17
C THR A 72 -4.73 -4.25 9.67
N MET A 73 -4.82 -2.98 9.29
CA MET A 73 -4.89 -2.51 7.91
C MET A 73 -3.49 -2.14 7.42
N SER A 74 -2.95 -2.86 6.47
CA SER A 74 -1.56 -2.76 6.01
C SER A 74 -1.19 -1.38 5.48
N GLN A 75 -2.10 -0.69 4.77
CA GLN A 75 -1.87 0.68 4.33
C GLN A 75 -1.70 1.63 5.54
N ALA A 76 -2.53 1.48 6.57
CA ALA A 76 -2.45 2.30 7.78
C ALA A 76 -1.16 2.00 8.55
N SER A 77 -0.78 0.72 8.68
CA SER A 77 0.47 0.32 9.33
C SER A 77 1.70 0.85 8.60
N LEU A 78 1.72 0.79 7.27
CA LEU A 78 2.83 1.35 6.49
C LEU A 78 2.88 2.88 6.60
N ALA A 79 1.74 3.56 6.52
CA ALA A 79 1.67 5.01 6.72
C ALA A 79 2.21 5.39 8.12
N SER A 80 1.89 4.59 9.15
CA SER A 80 2.41 4.79 10.51
C SER A 80 3.93 4.64 10.57
N LEU A 81 4.49 3.62 9.94
CA LEU A 81 5.94 3.42 9.88
C LEU A 81 6.61 4.55 9.10
N LEU A 82 6.08 4.93 7.94
CA LEU A 82 6.66 5.98 7.09
C LEU A 82 6.62 7.37 7.72
N THR A 83 5.69 7.63 8.63
CA THR A 83 5.52 8.96 9.27
C THR A 83 5.91 8.99 10.74
N ALA A 84 6.23 7.85 11.35
CA ALA A 84 6.38 7.65 12.79
C ALA A 84 5.18 8.18 13.58
N ARG A 85 3.95 8.00 13.06
CA ARG A 85 2.69 8.48 13.65
C ARG A 85 1.66 7.39 13.72
N TYR A 86 0.74 7.48 14.68
CA TYR A 86 -0.40 6.56 14.74
C TYR A 86 -1.46 6.90 13.69
N PRO A 87 -2.30 5.92 13.29
CA PRO A 87 -3.30 6.11 12.23
C PRO A 87 -4.26 7.28 12.44
N GLU A 88 -4.58 7.63 13.68
CA GLU A 88 -5.42 8.77 14.00
C GLU A 88 -4.80 10.13 13.68
N GLU A 89 -3.47 10.19 13.64
CA GLU A 89 -2.73 11.42 13.38
C GLU A 89 -2.55 11.64 11.88
N HIS A 90 -2.15 10.60 11.13
CA HIS A 90 -1.99 10.69 9.67
C HIS A 90 -3.28 10.38 8.90
N LEU A 91 -4.37 10.01 9.58
CA LEU A 91 -5.73 9.83 9.08
C LEU A 91 -5.92 8.69 8.06
N VAL A 92 -4.91 7.89 7.79
CA VAL A 92 -5.04 6.64 7.03
C VAL A 92 -5.43 5.54 8.01
N ARG A 93 -6.70 5.15 8.04
CA ARG A 93 -7.26 4.21 9.03
C ARG A 93 -7.78 2.92 8.40
N HIS A 94 -7.74 2.86 7.07
CA HIS A 94 -8.25 1.72 6.32
C HIS A 94 -7.53 1.58 4.98
N ASN A 95 -7.52 0.38 4.42
CA ASN A 95 -6.96 0.13 3.10
C ASN A 95 -7.80 0.80 2.01
N GLY A 96 -7.19 1.57 1.13
CA GLY A 96 -7.80 2.16 -0.06
C GLY A 96 -8.83 3.28 0.18
N VAL A 97 -9.22 3.59 1.42
CA VAL A 97 -10.25 4.60 1.72
C VAL A 97 -9.71 6.03 1.65
N ALA A 98 -8.51 6.25 2.17
CA ALA A 98 -7.87 7.56 2.12
C ALA A 98 -6.38 7.41 1.80
N PRO A 99 -5.80 8.25 0.92
CA PRO A 99 -4.37 8.27 0.72
C PRO A 99 -3.67 8.94 1.90
N LEU A 100 -2.38 8.62 2.07
CA LEU A 100 -1.51 9.46 2.87
C LEU A 100 -1.36 10.81 2.17
N VAL A 101 -1.75 11.89 2.87
CA VAL A 101 -1.67 13.24 2.30
C VAL A 101 -0.25 13.81 2.40
N ALA A 102 0.13 14.67 1.47
CA ALA A 102 1.47 15.27 1.39
C ALA A 102 1.82 16.22 2.55
N GLY A 103 0.91 16.45 3.50
CA GLY A 103 1.17 17.29 4.67
C GLY A 103 1.98 16.63 5.79
N PHE A 104 2.29 15.34 5.66
CA PHE A 104 3.12 14.60 6.61
C PHE A 104 4.44 14.24 5.95
N GLU A 105 5.55 14.75 6.51
CA GLU A 105 6.89 14.34 6.07
C GLU A 105 7.05 12.83 6.26
N THR A 106 7.39 12.13 5.19
CA THR A 106 7.66 10.71 5.22
C THR A 106 9.14 10.42 5.47
N LEU A 107 9.42 9.23 5.97
CA LEU A 107 10.78 8.73 6.15
C LEU A 107 11.58 8.77 4.82
N ALA A 108 10.92 8.48 3.70
CA ALA A 108 11.55 8.51 2.39
C ALA A 108 11.89 9.94 1.94
N GLU A 109 11.01 10.92 2.19
CA GLU A 109 11.31 12.34 1.93
C GLU A 109 12.47 12.83 2.80
N LYS A 110 12.50 12.44 4.09
CA LYS A 110 13.61 12.75 4.99
C LYS A 110 14.92 12.11 4.51
N ALA A 111 14.90 10.85 4.13
CA ALA A 111 16.08 10.16 3.61
C ALA A 111 16.59 10.81 2.33
N LEU A 112 15.71 11.13 1.40
CA LEU A 112 16.06 11.82 0.15
C LEU A 112 16.71 13.19 0.43
N SER A 113 16.15 14.00 1.34
CA SER A 113 16.72 15.29 1.74
C SER A 113 18.09 15.16 2.41
N ASN A 114 18.38 14.00 3.00
CA ASN A 114 19.68 13.67 3.60
C ASN A 114 20.64 12.95 2.63
N GLY A 115 20.32 12.92 1.33
CA GLY A 115 21.20 12.37 0.28
C GLY A 115 21.20 10.84 0.20
N TYR A 116 20.18 10.18 0.72
CA TYR A 116 19.95 8.77 0.46
C TYR A 116 19.27 8.58 -0.89
N ARG A 117 19.58 7.50 -1.58
CA ARG A 117 18.73 6.97 -2.65
C ARG A 117 17.55 6.23 -2.03
N THR A 118 16.38 6.33 -2.63
CA THR A 118 15.16 5.79 -2.01
C THR A 118 14.35 4.93 -2.96
N ALA A 119 13.99 3.70 -2.54
CA ALA A 119 13.17 2.82 -3.36
C ALA A 119 12.19 1.97 -2.54
N PHE A 120 11.05 1.67 -3.14
CA PHE A 120 10.04 0.77 -2.61
C PHE A 120 9.62 -0.26 -3.64
N PHE A 121 9.61 -1.53 -3.27
CA PHE A 121 9.16 -2.66 -4.10
C PHE A 121 7.97 -3.33 -3.43
N SER A 122 6.79 -3.17 -4.02
CA SER A 122 5.55 -3.74 -3.50
C SER A 122 5.28 -5.12 -4.10
N GLY A 123 4.96 -6.09 -3.25
CA GLY A 123 4.43 -7.39 -3.66
C GLY A 123 2.97 -7.32 -4.13
N GLY A 124 2.27 -6.20 -3.91
CA GLY A 124 0.91 -6.01 -4.39
C GLY A 124 0.00 -5.20 -3.45
N PRO A 125 -1.31 -5.21 -3.71
CA PRO A 125 -2.27 -4.51 -2.88
C PRO A 125 -2.22 -4.96 -1.39
N PRO A 126 -2.56 -4.06 -0.46
CA PRO A 126 -3.06 -2.69 -0.64
C PRO A 126 -1.94 -1.63 -0.76
N ILE A 127 -0.69 -2.05 -0.87
CA ILE A 127 0.47 -1.16 -0.92
C ILE A 127 0.70 -0.72 -2.36
N LEU A 128 0.05 0.37 -2.73
CA LEU A 128 0.05 0.91 -4.09
C LEU A 128 0.39 2.40 -4.08
N ARG A 129 1.02 2.86 -5.15
CA ARG A 129 1.39 4.27 -5.40
C ARG A 129 0.21 5.23 -5.20
N ARG A 130 -0.95 4.89 -5.74
CA ARG A 130 -2.16 5.71 -5.64
C ARG A 130 -2.63 5.99 -4.20
N ASN A 131 -2.17 5.20 -3.24
CA ASN A 131 -2.52 5.38 -1.83
C ASN A 131 -1.64 6.42 -1.12
N GLY A 132 -0.85 7.21 -1.86
CA GLY A 132 0.00 8.27 -1.33
C GLY A 132 1.26 7.78 -0.63
N LEU A 133 1.58 6.49 -0.75
CA LEU A 133 2.72 5.86 -0.06
C LEU A 133 4.04 6.03 -0.80
N GLN A 134 3.99 6.54 -2.05
CA GLN A 134 5.18 6.74 -2.90
C GLN A 134 5.97 8.02 -2.56
N GLN A 135 5.45 8.86 -1.64
CA GLN A 135 6.05 10.15 -1.30
C GLN A 135 7.49 9.97 -0.80
N GLY A 136 8.44 10.65 -1.47
CA GLY A 136 9.87 10.60 -1.16
C GLY A 136 10.62 9.39 -1.73
N PHE A 137 9.96 8.43 -2.38
CA PHE A 137 10.65 7.36 -3.08
C PHE A 137 10.96 7.74 -4.53
N GLU A 138 12.24 7.69 -4.92
CA GLU A 138 12.69 7.89 -6.31
C GLU A 138 12.19 6.75 -7.21
N ALA A 139 12.21 5.52 -6.70
CA ALA A 139 11.60 4.36 -7.34
C ALA A 139 10.50 3.78 -6.45
N PHE A 140 9.30 3.67 -6.99
CA PHE A 140 8.19 2.95 -6.34
C PHE A 140 7.62 1.94 -7.34
N ASP A 141 7.99 0.67 -7.15
CA ASP A 141 7.59 -0.42 -8.03
C ASP A 141 6.41 -1.19 -7.41
N ASP A 142 5.21 -0.88 -7.87
CA ASP A 142 3.96 -1.56 -7.53
C ASP A 142 3.36 -2.32 -8.73
N TYR A 143 4.20 -2.57 -9.74
CA TYR A 143 3.79 -3.29 -10.94
C TYR A 143 3.67 -4.79 -10.67
N VAL A 144 2.50 -5.34 -10.91
CA VAL A 144 2.23 -6.78 -10.87
C VAL A 144 2.06 -7.30 -12.29
N GLN A 145 2.73 -8.38 -12.62
CA GLN A 145 2.62 -8.96 -13.97
C GLN A 145 1.21 -9.48 -14.23
N GLU A 146 0.69 -9.19 -15.42
CA GLU A 146 -0.70 -9.36 -15.82
C GLU A 146 -1.16 -10.81 -16.04
N ILE A 147 -0.23 -11.75 -16.06
CA ILE A 147 -0.51 -13.17 -16.39
C ILE A 147 -1.03 -13.93 -15.15
N GLN A 148 -0.95 -13.33 -13.97
CA GLN A 148 -1.30 -14.01 -12.74
C GLN A 148 -2.79 -13.84 -12.43
N LEU A 149 -3.46 -14.93 -12.08
CA LEU A 149 -4.84 -14.98 -11.55
C LEU A 149 -5.00 -14.13 -10.26
N TYR A 150 -3.89 -13.73 -9.66
CA TYR A 150 -3.82 -13.04 -8.38
C TYR A 150 -3.02 -11.75 -8.53
N PRO A 151 -3.48 -10.67 -7.88
CA PRO A 151 -2.91 -9.35 -8.05
C PRO A 151 -1.68 -9.12 -7.16
N TYR A 152 -0.77 -10.09 -7.07
CA TYR A 152 0.46 -9.92 -6.30
C TYR A 152 1.67 -10.57 -6.98
N ARG A 153 2.83 -10.10 -6.59
CA ARG A 153 4.14 -10.58 -6.97
C ARG A 153 4.75 -11.34 -5.79
N ASP A 154 5.29 -12.52 -6.04
CA ASP A 154 5.93 -13.32 -5.00
C ASP A 154 7.17 -12.64 -4.41
N ALA A 155 7.59 -13.11 -3.22
CA ALA A 155 8.73 -12.58 -2.50
C ALA A 155 10.02 -12.64 -3.31
N SER A 156 10.26 -13.73 -4.04
CA SER A 156 11.46 -13.90 -4.86
C SER A 156 11.55 -12.82 -5.96
N SER A 157 10.47 -12.60 -6.68
CA SER A 157 10.38 -11.58 -7.74
C SER A 157 10.49 -10.16 -7.18
N THR A 158 9.88 -9.90 -6.02
CA THR A 158 9.93 -8.60 -5.35
C THR A 158 11.36 -8.28 -4.90
N LEU A 159 12.03 -9.23 -4.25
CA LEU A 159 13.41 -9.09 -3.78
C LEU A 159 14.41 -9.00 -4.93
N ALA A 160 14.21 -9.76 -6.03
CA ALA A 160 15.05 -9.64 -7.22
C ALA A 160 14.95 -8.25 -7.88
N GLY A 161 13.79 -7.58 -7.78
CA GLY A 161 13.63 -6.18 -8.18
C GLY A 161 14.49 -5.25 -7.33
N LEU A 162 14.45 -5.45 -6.01
CA LEU A 162 15.24 -4.69 -5.05
C LEU A 162 16.75 -4.90 -5.24
N GLU A 163 17.21 -6.14 -5.42
CA GLU A 163 18.62 -6.47 -5.70
C GLU A 163 19.13 -5.70 -6.92
N ARG A 164 18.42 -5.78 -8.05
CA ARG A 164 18.79 -5.06 -9.27
C ARG A 164 18.88 -3.54 -9.07
N TRP A 165 17.98 -2.99 -8.30
CA TRP A 165 17.98 -1.56 -8.03
C TRP A 165 19.18 -1.15 -7.16
N ILE A 166 19.48 -1.89 -6.10
CA ILE A 166 20.64 -1.64 -5.22
C ILE A 166 21.93 -1.73 -6.06
N ASP A 167 22.08 -2.74 -6.90
CA ASP A 167 23.27 -2.92 -7.74
C ASP A 167 23.46 -1.80 -8.76
N ASN A 168 22.40 -1.26 -9.34
CA ASN A 168 22.48 -0.30 -10.41
C ASN A 168 22.50 1.14 -9.92
N GLU A 169 21.71 1.45 -8.88
CA GLU A 169 21.40 2.85 -8.53
C GLU A 169 22.05 3.30 -7.20
N SER A 170 22.48 2.38 -6.36
CA SER A 170 22.90 2.67 -4.98
C SER A 170 24.37 2.39 -4.68
N ARG A 171 25.22 2.17 -5.71
CA ARG A 171 26.62 1.75 -5.48
C ARG A 171 27.48 2.75 -4.72
N SER A 172 27.22 4.05 -4.87
CA SER A 172 28.07 5.13 -4.33
C SER A 172 27.42 5.98 -3.23
N GLN A 173 26.14 5.75 -2.96
CA GLN A 173 25.36 6.53 -2.00
C GLN A 173 24.63 5.60 -1.04
N PRO A 174 24.42 6.00 0.22
CA PRO A 174 23.57 5.24 1.13
C PRO A 174 22.14 5.17 0.58
N SER A 175 21.44 4.09 0.86
CA SER A 175 20.08 3.91 0.40
C SER A 175 19.12 3.55 1.52
N LEU A 176 17.87 4.02 1.39
CA LEU A 176 16.72 3.57 2.16
C LEU A 176 15.80 2.79 1.22
N THR A 177 15.70 1.51 1.42
CA THR A 177 14.93 0.63 0.55
C THR A 177 13.92 -0.19 1.32
N PHE A 178 12.76 -0.39 0.70
CA PHE A 178 11.67 -1.18 1.24
C PHE A 178 11.28 -2.30 0.28
N ALA A 179 10.97 -3.47 0.82
CA ALA A 179 10.24 -4.52 0.12
C ALA A 179 9.02 -4.93 0.95
N TYR A 180 7.85 -4.92 0.34
CA TYR A 180 6.62 -5.46 0.90
C TYR A 180 6.33 -6.81 0.27
N LEU A 181 6.33 -7.87 1.09
CA LEU A 181 6.14 -9.26 0.69
C LEU A 181 4.73 -9.69 1.09
N ALA A 182 3.89 -9.97 0.10
CA ALA A 182 2.47 -10.19 0.30
C ALA A 182 2.07 -11.69 0.34
N ASP A 183 3.01 -12.59 0.24
CA ASP A 183 2.81 -14.03 -0.01
C ASP A 183 1.94 -14.73 1.03
N ILE A 184 2.08 -14.40 2.32
CA ILE A 184 1.39 -15.09 3.41
C ILE A 184 -0.09 -14.71 3.51
N GLN A 185 -0.46 -13.57 2.95
CA GLN A 185 -1.82 -13.04 3.05
C GLN A 185 -2.82 -13.74 2.13
N PHE A 186 -2.35 -14.23 1.01
CA PHE A 186 -3.24 -14.72 -0.03
C PHE A 186 -3.75 -16.13 0.30
N PRO A 187 -5.07 -16.37 0.15
CA PRO A 187 -5.61 -17.70 0.35
C PRO A 187 -4.84 -18.68 -0.54
N SER A 188 -4.78 -19.92 -0.07
CA SER A 188 -4.15 -21.01 -0.77
C SER A 188 -4.66 -21.12 -2.21
N VAL A 189 -3.92 -20.51 -3.11
CA VAL A 189 -4.13 -20.70 -4.53
C VAL A 189 -3.54 -22.03 -4.88
N GLN A 190 -4.30 -22.84 -5.57
CA GLN A 190 -3.75 -24.02 -6.19
C GLN A 190 -2.69 -23.58 -7.21
N THR A 191 -1.43 -23.78 -6.87
CA THR A 191 -0.34 -23.74 -7.85
C THR A 191 -0.24 -25.12 -8.46
N THR A 192 0.14 -25.20 -9.72
CA THR A 192 0.53 -26.47 -10.31
C THR A 192 2.01 -26.73 -9.98
N ASP A 193 2.33 -27.95 -9.61
CA ASP A 193 3.72 -28.36 -9.48
C ASP A 193 4.39 -28.48 -10.88
N SER A 194 5.66 -28.89 -10.91
CA SER A 194 6.41 -29.09 -12.16
C SER A 194 5.81 -30.17 -13.09
N LEU A 195 4.85 -30.92 -12.60
CA LEU A 195 4.12 -31.96 -13.35
C LEU A 195 2.72 -31.50 -13.76
N GLY A 196 2.33 -30.27 -13.40
CA GLY A 196 1.00 -29.73 -13.70
C GLY A 196 -0.10 -30.12 -12.73
N GLU A 197 0.24 -30.81 -11.61
CA GLU A 197 -0.73 -31.20 -10.58
C GLU A 197 -1.04 -30.05 -9.64
N PRO A 198 -2.31 -29.88 -9.22
CA PRO A 198 -2.70 -28.84 -8.29
C PRO A 198 -2.05 -29.03 -6.91
N ARG A 199 -1.23 -28.09 -6.48
CA ARG A 199 -0.65 -28.07 -5.15
C ARG A 199 -1.35 -27.00 -4.30
N ALA A 200 -1.98 -27.43 -3.20
CA ALA A 200 -2.54 -26.52 -2.23
C ALA A 200 -1.42 -25.78 -1.48
N ARG A 201 -1.32 -24.46 -1.61
CA ARG A 201 -0.44 -23.64 -0.79
C ARG A 201 -1.07 -23.50 0.60
N THR A 202 -0.42 -23.99 1.60
CA THR A 202 -0.79 -23.77 3.01
C THR A 202 -0.09 -22.51 3.53
N ARG A 203 -0.57 -21.94 4.64
CA ARG A 203 0.13 -20.85 5.32
C ARG A 203 1.59 -21.22 5.64
N GLY A 204 1.84 -22.44 6.13
CA GLY A 204 3.18 -22.92 6.42
C GLY A 204 4.09 -22.93 5.19
N SER A 205 3.60 -23.41 4.05
CA SER A 205 4.38 -23.39 2.80
C SER A 205 4.67 -21.97 2.30
N GLN A 206 3.74 -21.03 2.51
CA GLN A 206 3.94 -19.62 2.15
C GLN A 206 5.01 -18.95 3.02
N ILE A 207 5.01 -19.25 4.33
CA ILE A 207 6.06 -18.79 5.26
C ILE A 207 7.42 -19.34 4.84
N GLU A 208 7.50 -20.62 4.46
CA GLU A 208 8.74 -21.23 4.00
C GLU A 208 9.24 -20.63 2.68
N GLU A 209 8.37 -20.38 1.71
CA GLU A 209 8.71 -19.70 0.45
C GLU A 209 9.30 -18.29 0.70
N VAL A 210 8.74 -17.54 1.66
CA VAL A 210 9.29 -16.24 2.08
C VAL A 210 10.64 -16.43 2.74
N ASN A 211 10.80 -17.39 3.66
CA ASN A 211 12.04 -17.72 4.32
C ASN A 211 13.17 -18.05 3.33
N GLU A 212 12.90 -18.90 2.35
CA GLU A 212 13.86 -19.24 1.30
C GLU A 212 14.24 -18.02 0.43
N SER A 213 13.26 -17.17 0.11
CA SER A 213 13.48 -15.95 -0.68
C SER A 213 14.36 -14.97 0.08
N LEU A 214 14.11 -14.78 1.37
CA LEU A 214 14.95 -13.98 2.27
C LEU A 214 16.37 -14.57 2.40
N ALA A 215 16.50 -15.89 2.50
CA ALA A 215 17.82 -16.55 2.58
C ALA A 215 18.66 -16.29 1.33
N LYS A 216 18.05 -16.32 0.14
CA LYS A 216 18.70 -15.99 -1.14
C LYS A 216 19.13 -14.53 -1.18
N PHE A 217 18.23 -13.62 -0.80
CA PHE A 217 18.50 -12.19 -0.75
C PHE A 217 19.64 -11.84 0.23
N PHE A 218 19.63 -12.38 1.44
CA PHE A 218 20.70 -12.14 2.43
C PHE A 218 22.03 -12.74 2.01
N ARG A 219 22.02 -13.86 1.30
CA ARG A 219 23.24 -14.44 0.71
C ARG A 219 23.83 -13.51 -0.33
N TRP A 220 23.00 -12.97 -1.21
CA TRP A 220 23.42 -11.97 -2.19
C TRP A 220 23.96 -10.70 -1.50
N MET A 221 23.27 -10.14 -0.52
CA MET A 221 23.77 -8.98 0.26
C MET A 221 25.15 -9.24 0.87
N LYS A 222 25.39 -10.47 1.36
CA LYS A 222 26.67 -10.85 1.96
C LYS A 222 27.76 -10.96 0.89
N GLN A 223 27.47 -11.59 -0.23
CA GLN A 223 28.41 -11.75 -1.35
C GLN A 223 28.78 -10.42 -2.01
N SER A 224 27.83 -9.48 -2.10
CA SER A 224 28.05 -8.13 -2.65
C SER A 224 28.64 -7.14 -1.63
N GLY A 225 28.85 -7.53 -0.38
CA GLY A 225 29.41 -6.68 0.68
C GLY A 225 28.44 -5.64 1.25
N HIS A 226 27.15 -5.74 0.94
CA HIS A 226 26.13 -4.84 1.48
C HIS A 226 25.70 -5.21 2.90
N TRP A 227 25.71 -6.50 3.26
CA TRP A 227 25.16 -7.01 4.51
C TRP A 227 25.72 -6.31 5.75
N ASP A 228 27.04 -6.21 5.86
CA ASP A 228 27.70 -5.66 7.05
C ASP A 228 27.53 -4.15 7.22
N LYS A 229 27.27 -3.44 6.13
CA LYS A 229 27.12 -1.98 6.08
C LYS A 229 25.68 -1.51 6.15
N THR A 230 24.71 -2.43 6.23
CA THR A 230 23.29 -2.12 6.12
C THR A 230 22.55 -2.48 7.41
N MET A 231 21.72 -1.57 7.89
CA MET A 231 20.68 -1.91 8.86
C MET A 231 19.58 -2.69 8.13
N VAL A 232 19.24 -3.89 8.62
CA VAL A 232 18.16 -4.68 8.05
C VAL A 232 17.04 -4.80 9.07
N VAL A 233 15.84 -4.38 8.69
CA VAL A 233 14.61 -4.52 9.48
C VAL A 233 13.75 -5.61 8.83
N LEU A 234 13.39 -6.64 9.59
CA LEU A 234 12.38 -7.63 9.21
C LEU A 234 11.18 -7.45 10.14
N ALA A 235 10.02 -7.11 9.58
CA ALA A 235 8.81 -6.88 10.36
C ALA A 235 7.56 -7.45 9.70
N GLY A 236 6.65 -8.01 10.51
CA GLY A 236 5.28 -8.27 10.08
C GLY A 236 4.48 -6.97 9.95
N MET A 237 3.64 -6.86 8.95
CA MET A 237 2.73 -5.72 8.82
C MET A 237 1.52 -5.85 9.74
N ASN A 238 1.02 -7.05 9.88
CA ASN A 238 0.02 -7.54 10.82
C ASN A 238 0.30 -9.02 11.08
N ALA A 239 -0.40 -9.62 12.04
CA ALA A 239 -0.43 -11.06 12.21
C ALA A 239 -1.70 -11.62 11.57
N ASN A 240 -1.65 -12.86 11.12
CA ASN A 240 -2.81 -13.53 10.56
C ASN A 240 -2.95 -14.96 11.12
N ASN A 241 -2.88 -15.06 12.42
CA ASN A 241 -3.11 -16.32 13.12
C ASN A 241 -4.61 -16.50 13.33
N ALA A 242 -5.12 -17.67 12.96
CA ALA A 242 -6.53 -18.00 13.14
C ALA A 242 -6.76 -18.54 14.55
N THR A 243 -7.10 -17.66 15.49
CA THR A 243 -7.60 -18.08 16.80
C THR A 243 -9.11 -18.01 16.79
N PHE A 244 -9.78 -19.14 16.92
CA PHE A 244 -11.24 -19.17 17.02
C PHE A 244 -11.69 -18.53 18.32
N ARG A 245 -12.49 -17.45 18.21
CA ARG A 245 -13.10 -16.76 19.35
C ARG A 245 -14.62 -16.78 19.20
N PRO A 246 -15.33 -17.51 20.07
CA PRO A 246 -16.79 -17.57 20.00
C PRO A 246 -17.42 -16.17 20.04
N GLY A 247 -18.33 -15.90 19.11
CA GLY A 247 -19.07 -14.63 19.07
C GLY A 247 -18.31 -13.42 18.54
N GLN A 248 -17.07 -13.58 18.07
CA GLN A 248 -16.30 -12.49 17.45
C GLN A 248 -16.06 -12.77 15.97
N THR A 249 -16.19 -11.72 15.16
CA THR A 249 -15.80 -11.78 13.75
C THR A 249 -14.28 -11.60 13.66
N GLU A 250 -13.59 -12.51 12.96
CA GLU A 250 -12.12 -12.50 12.84
C GLU A 250 -11.56 -11.15 12.38
N SER A 251 -12.25 -10.46 11.49
CA SER A 251 -11.82 -9.17 10.94
C SER A 251 -11.96 -7.98 11.90
N LEU A 252 -12.62 -8.16 13.05
CA LEU A 252 -12.90 -7.08 14.00
C LEU A 252 -12.03 -7.13 15.25
N ASN A 253 -11.31 -8.23 15.45
CA ASN A 253 -10.50 -8.38 16.64
C ASN A 253 -9.12 -7.70 16.50
N LEU A 254 -8.62 -7.21 17.62
CA LEU A 254 -7.30 -6.59 17.77
C LEU A 254 -6.46 -7.31 18.83
N PHE A 255 -6.75 -8.57 19.05
CA PHE A 255 -5.98 -9.44 19.94
C PHE A 255 -4.62 -9.78 19.34
N SER A 256 -3.78 -10.44 20.10
CA SER A 256 -2.41 -10.80 19.70
C SER A 256 -2.35 -11.62 18.41
N ASP A 257 -3.33 -12.44 18.13
CA ASP A 257 -3.43 -13.21 16.88
C ASP A 257 -3.52 -12.33 15.61
N LYS A 258 -3.87 -11.05 15.75
CA LYS A 258 -3.92 -10.07 14.64
C LYS A 258 -2.91 -8.93 14.78
N THR A 259 -2.45 -8.65 15.99
CA THR A 259 -1.62 -7.45 16.24
C THR A 259 -0.19 -7.75 16.66
N HIS A 260 0.11 -8.94 17.19
CA HIS A 260 1.44 -9.32 17.66
C HIS A 260 2.29 -9.83 16.48
N ILE A 261 3.17 -8.97 15.98
CA ILE A 261 3.96 -9.18 14.77
C ILE A 261 5.39 -9.67 15.10
N ALA A 262 6.01 -10.33 14.13
CA ALA A 262 7.43 -10.55 14.15
C ALA A 262 8.18 -9.23 13.93
N LEU A 263 9.25 -8.98 14.70
CA LEU A 263 10.15 -7.85 14.51
C LEU A 263 11.57 -8.24 14.90
N ILE A 264 12.50 -8.12 13.95
CA ILE A 264 13.93 -8.27 14.18
C ILE A 264 14.66 -7.13 13.46
N ILE A 265 15.58 -6.48 14.15
CA ILE A 265 16.44 -5.44 13.58
C ILE A 265 17.90 -5.88 13.68
N LYS A 266 18.56 -6.02 12.55
CA LYS A 266 20.00 -6.26 12.46
C LYS A 266 20.70 -4.92 12.25
N PRO A 267 21.46 -4.41 13.23
CA PRO A 267 22.26 -3.20 13.04
C PRO A 267 23.44 -3.45 12.08
N PRO A 268 24.00 -2.40 11.46
CA PRO A 268 25.23 -2.53 10.70
C PRO A 268 26.42 -2.87 11.61
N GLN A 269 27.45 -3.53 11.07
CA GLN A 269 28.60 -4.02 11.88
C GLN A 269 29.49 -2.90 12.43
N SER A 270 29.50 -1.74 11.80
CA SER A 270 30.33 -0.58 12.20
C SER A 270 29.77 0.16 13.42
N SER A 271 28.57 -0.17 13.91
CA SER A 271 28.10 0.35 15.20
C SER A 271 28.98 -0.25 16.32
N THR A 272 29.86 0.57 16.85
CA THR A 272 30.99 0.21 17.71
C THR A 272 30.63 -0.41 19.07
N ASN A 273 29.36 -0.46 19.43
CA ASN A 273 28.86 -1.12 20.63
C ASN A 273 27.93 -2.27 20.25
N ARG A 274 28.50 -3.42 19.83
CA ARG A 274 27.73 -4.66 19.82
C ARG A 274 27.40 -5.01 21.27
N SER A 275 26.20 -4.67 21.69
CA SER A 275 25.68 -5.24 22.92
C SER A 275 25.43 -6.72 22.70
N ASN A 276 25.56 -7.51 23.78
CA ASN A 276 25.15 -8.91 23.81
C ASN A 276 23.61 -9.05 23.86
N VAL A 277 22.86 -7.96 23.59
CA VAL A 277 21.40 -7.97 23.59
C VAL A 277 20.91 -8.73 22.37
N LYS A 278 20.23 -9.82 22.61
CA LYS A 278 19.61 -10.67 21.58
C LYS A 278 18.10 -10.51 21.53
N SER A 279 17.46 -10.18 22.65
CA SER A 279 16.02 -9.99 22.76
C SER A 279 15.69 -8.78 23.63
N ILE A 280 14.63 -8.12 23.24
CA ILE A 280 14.00 -7.00 23.97
C ILE A 280 12.53 -7.36 24.17
N ASP A 281 12.10 -7.36 25.43
CA ASP A 281 10.77 -7.84 25.84
C ASP A 281 9.78 -6.70 26.14
N GLN A 282 10.17 -5.46 25.88
CA GLN A 282 9.27 -4.29 26.01
C GLN A 282 8.28 -4.20 24.83
N ASN A 283 7.09 -3.69 25.11
CA ASN A 283 6.10 -3.41 24.09
C ASN A 283 6.62 -2.35 23.12
N VAL A 284 6.67 -2.67 21.84
CA VAL A 284 7.07 -1.76 20.78
C VAL A 284 6.07 -1.78 19.63
N SER A 285 6.05 -0.72 18.82
CA SER A 285 5.15 -0.59 17.67
C SER A 285 5.94 -0.40 16.38
N LEU A 286 5.34 -0.64 15.23
CA LEU A 286 5.90 -0.21 13.93
C LEU A 286 6.08 1.32 13.86
N VAL A 287 5.36 2.08 14.68
CA VAL A 287 5.57 3.53 14.82
C VAL A 287 6.96 3.82 15.40
N ASP A 288 7.40 3.03 16.38
CA ASP A 288 8.74 3.11 16.96
C ASP A 288 9.83 2.70 15.95
N VAL A 289 9.54 1.72 15.09
CA VAL A 289 10.44 1.39 13.98
C VAL A 289 10.61 2.59 13.06
N GLY A 290 9.52 3.27 12.71
CA GLY A 290 9.57 4.53 11.96
C GLY A 290 10.45 5.58 12.65
N ALA A 291 10.19 5.84 13.95
CA ALA A 291 10.99 6.76 14.76
C ALA A 291 12.48 6.38 14.80
N THR A 292 12.77 5.08 14.90
CA THR A 292 14.14 4.55 14.88
C THR A 292 14.86 4.86 13.57
N LEU A 293 14.15 4.69 12.45
CA LEU A 293 14.72 4.96 11.12
C LEU A 293 14.92 6.45 10.87
N PHE A 294 14.01 7.30 11.35
CA PHE A 294 14.23 8.77 11.33
C PHE A 294 15.46 9.17 12.15
N ASP A 295 15.61 8.61 13.36
CA ASP A 295 16.76 8.85 14.23
C ASP A 295 18.06 8.36 13.57
N PHE A 296 18.05 7.18 12.98
CA PHE A 296 19.19 6.59 12.29
C PHE A 296 19.65 7.41 11.07
N ILE A 297 18.71 8.01 10.32
CA ILE A 297 18.99 8.77 9.09
C ILE A 297 19.39 10.21 9.41
N ASP A 298 18.74 10.87 10.36
CA ASP A 298 18.86 12.31 10.64
C ASP A 298 19.32 12.64 12.07
N GLY A 299 19.44 11.66 12.96
CA GLY A 299 19.69 11.88 14.38
C GLY A 299 18.53 12.57 15.10
N LYS A 300 17.33 12.58 14.52
CA LYS A 300 16.16 13.25 15.08
C LYS A 300 14.90 12.43 14.86
N VAL A 301 14.22 12.12 15.95
CA VAL A 301 12.87 11.59 15.89
C VAL A 301 11.92 12.75 15.56
N PRO A 302 10.99 12.62 14.62
CA PRO A 302 9.98 13.66 14.37
C PRO A 302 9.26 14.01 15.66
N LEU A 303 8.95 15.30 15.86
CA LEU A 303 8.08 15.71 16.96
C LEU A 303 6.72 15.06 16.73
N VAL A 304 6.54 13.93 17.40
CA VAL A 304 5.38 13.08 17.25
C VAL A 304 4.43 13.41 18.39
N SER A 305 3.17 13.57 17.98
CA SER A 305 2.01 13.38 18.83
C SER A 305 1.68 14.46 19.83
N ARG A 306 0.55 15.08 19.60
CA ARG A 306 -0.22 15.81 20.62
C ARG A 306 -0.72 14.90 21.74
N ARG A 307 -0.41 13.60 21.68
CA ARG A 307 -0.80 12.58 22.65
C ARG A 307 0.38 12.06 23.46
N LYS A 308 0.09 11.59 24.65
CA LYS A 308 1.04 10.98 25.58
C LYS A 308 1.35 9.51 25.25
N LEU A 309 1.26 9.08 23.98
CA LEU A 309 1.70 7.75 23.59
C LEU A 309 3.23 7.73 23.45
N ASP A 310 3.85 6.71 23.98
CA ASP A 310 5.30 6.57 24.00
C ASP A 310 5.82 6.16 22.63
N VAL A 311 6.08 7.12 21.74
CA VAL A 311 6.82 6.87 20.49
C VAL A 311 8.28 7.22 20.71
N SER A 312 9.17 6.28 20.50
CA SER A 312 10.60 6.50 20.71
C SER A 312 11.47 5.68 19.75
N SER A 313 12.67 6.19 19.48
CA SER A 313 13.71 5.40 18.79
C SER A 313 14.09 4.18 19.60
N LEU A 314 14.28 3.07 18.92
CA LEU A 314 14.75 1.80 19.51
C LEU A 314 16.30 1.71 19.53
N LEU A 315 17.03 2.67 18.92
CA LEU A 315 18.49 2.62 18.85
C LEU A 315 19.17 2.51 20.23
N PRO A 316 18.75 3.26 21.28
CA PRO A 316 19.37 3.13 22.59
C PRO A 316 19.19 1.74 23.21
N ALA A 317 18.07 1.08 22.93
CA ALA A 317 17.81 -0.27 23.43
C ALA A 317 18.77 -1.32 22.84
N PHE A 318 19.44 -1.02 21.73
CA PHE A 318 20.45 -1.92 21.15
C PHE A 318 21.67 -2.08 22.08
N SER A 319 21.97 -1.10 22.91
CA SER A 319 23.05 -1.16 23.90
C SER A 319 22.56 -1.43 25.33
N GLU A 320 21.40 -0.89 25.70
CA GLU A 320 20.87 -0.91 27.07
C GLU A 320 19.85 -2.04 27.32
N GLY A 321 19.34 -2.67 26.23
CA GLY A 321 18.32 -3.72 26.34
C GLY A 321 17.03 -3.23 26.97
N ASN A 322 16.38 -4.08 27.75
CA ASN A 322 15.11 -3.75 28.41
C ASN A 322 15.21 -2.63 29.46
N GLN A 323 16.42 -2.31 29.95
CA GLN A 323 16.63 -1.27 30.97
C GLN A 323 16.42 0.14 30.42
N PHE A 324 16.49 0.32 29.10
CA PHE A 324 16.36 1.63 28.45
C PHE A 324 15.06 2.37 28.83
N TRP A 325 13.95 1.66 28.94
CA TRP A 325 12.65 2.33 29.19
C TRP A 325 12.27 2.43 30.65
N GLY A 326 12.93 2.00 31.62
CA GLY A 326 12.63 2.17 33.04
C GLY A 326 11.22 1.77 33.54
N GLY A 327 10.35 1.25 32.66
CA GLY A 327 8.97 0.85 32.98
C GLY A 327 8.18 0.35 31.77
N ASP A 328 6.90 0.01 31.98
CA ASP A 328 5.99 -0.52 30.98
C ASP A 328 5.64 0.52 29.91
N ARG A 329 5.85 0.17 28.67
CA ARG A 329 5.48 0.98 27.51
C ARG A 329 4.02 0.77 27.11
N GLN A 330 3.46 1.82 26.52
CA GLN A 330 2.09 1.84 25.99
C GLN A 330 2.12 1.73 24.47
N VAL A 331 1.36 0.78 23.92
CA VAL A 331 1.21 0.60 22.47
C VAL A 331 -0.27 0.54 22.10
N LEU A 332 -0.65 1.33 21.11
CA LEU A 332 -2.00 1.37 20.57
C LEU A 332 -2.08 0.58 19.26
N SER A 333 -3.15 -0.19 19.12
CA SER A 333 -3.52 -0.79 17.85
C SER A 333 -4.97 -0.45 17.53
N GLU A 334 -5.28 -0.22 16.24
CA GLU A 334 -6.65 0.07 15.82
C GLU A 334 -7.04 -0.64 14.52
N THR A 335 -8.33 -0.73 14.29
CA THR A 335 -8.89 -1.10 13.00
C THR A 335 -10.04 -0.17 12.61
N GLY A 336 -9.98 0.38 11.41
CA GLY A 336 -11.06 1.17 10.82
C GLY A 336 -12.17 0.31 10.19
N TRP A 337 -12.01 -1.01 10.17
CA TRP A 337 -12.92 -1.95 9.53
C TRP A 337 -14.38 -1.80 9.95
N PRO A 338 -14.72 -1.73 11.27
CA PRO A 338 -16.11 -1.60 11.69
C PRO A 338 -16.77 -0.33 11.18
N ARG A 339 -16.04 0.77 11.23
CA ARG A 339 -16.54 2.07 10.76
C ARG A 339 -16.76 2.06 9.24
N TRP A 340 -15.80 1.53 8.50
CA TRP A 340 -15.89 1.47 7.07
C TRP A 340 -17.05 0.58 6.59
N ARG A 341 -17.38 -0.45 7.38
CA ARG A 341 -18.54 -1.33 7.13
C ARG A 341 -19.87 -0.80 7.68
N GLY A 342 -19.86 0.31 8.39
CA GLY A 342 -21.06 0.88 9.00
C GLY A 342 -21.63 0.07 10.17
N ILE A 343 -20.82 -0.79 10.77
CA ILE A 343 -21.23 -1.66 11.88
C ILE A 343 -20.75 -1.17 13.25
N GLY A 344 -19.99 -0.09 13.28
CA GLY A 344 -19.51 0.48 14.53
C GLY A 344 -18.42 1.54 14.34
N PRO A 345 -17.90 2.09 15.42
CA PRO A 345 -16.78 3.04 15.40
C PRO A 345 -15.46 2.34 15.03
N VAL A 346 -14.40 3.13 14.87
CA VAL A 346 -13.03 2.58 14.85
C VAL A 346 -12.78 1.85 16.15
N THR A 347 -12.36 0.60 16.06
CA THR A 347 -12.03 -0.21 17.24
C THR A 347 -10.57 0.00 17.61
N GLN A 348 -10.29 0.14 18.88
CA GLN A 348 -8.95 0.36 19.42
C GLN A 348 -8.67 -0.55 20.60
N VAL A 349 -7.42 -0.93 20.76
CA VAL A 349 -6.91 -1.62 21.93
C VAL A 349 -5.61 -0.97 22.39
N LEU A 350 -5.42 -0.93 23.69
CA LEU A 350 -4.22 -0.43 24.32
C LEU A 350 -3.50 -1.57 25.03
N ARG A 351 -2.19 -1.68 24.81
CA ARG A 351 -1.31 -2.55 25.60
C ARG A 351 -0.54 -1.72 26.60
N LEU A 352 -0.62 -2.12 27.87
CA LEU A 352 0.08 -1.52 29.02
C LEU A 352 0.88 -2.61 29.71
N GLY A 353 2.18 -2.68 29.40
CA GLY A 353 2.98 -3.84 29.84
C GLY A 353 2.30 -5.16 29.44
N PRO A 354 2.00 -6.07 30.37
CA PRO A 354 1.37 -7.35 30.06
C PRO A 354 -0.15 -7.27 29.90
N TYR A 355 -0.76 -6.11 30.01
CA TYR A 355 -2.21 -5.98 29.96
C TYR A 355 -2.71 -5.49 28.62
N LEU A 356 -3.76 -6.15 28.11
CA LEU A 356 -4.53 -5.70 26.97
C LEU A 356 -5.85 -5.08 27.44
N VAL A 357 -6.10 -3.83 27.08
CA VAL A 357 -7.35 -3.10 27.37
C VAL A 357 -8.13 -2.92 26.08
N THR A 358 -9.37 -3.42 26.03
CA THR A 358 -10.24 -3.34 24.86
C THR A 358 -11.54 -2.62 25.19
N GLY A 359 -12.20 -2.11 24.14
CA GLY A 359 -13.53 -1.53 24.22
C GLY A 359 -13.54 -0.03 24.48
N ALA A 360 -14.54 0.64 23.90
CA ALA A 360 -14.77 2.07 24.09
C ALA A 360 -15.67 2.33 25.30
N ASP A 361 -16.76 1.58 25.42
CA ASP A 361 -17.80 1.79 26.44
C ASP A 361 -17.66 0.81 27.61
N GLU A 362 -17.41 -0.47 27.32
CA GLU A 362 -17.08 -1.46 28.35
C GLU A 362 -15.64 -1.93 28.17
N LYS A 363 -14.74 -1.31 28.91
CA LYS A 363 -13.31 -1.63 28.87
C LYS A 363 -13.05 -3.00 29.49
N ASN A 364 -12.71 -3.97 28.67
CA ASN A 364 -12.26 -5.28 29.13
C ASN A 364 -10.74 -5.28 29.28
N VAL A 365 -10.25 -5.93 30.33
CA VAL A 365 -8.83 -6.09 30.60
C VAL A 365 -8.47 -7.57 30.57
N TYR A 366 -7.39 -7.89 29.90
CA TYR A 366 -6.82 -9.24 29.81
C TYR A 366 -5.38 -9.20 30.33
N ASP A 367 -5.01 -10.18 31.13
CA ASP A 367 -3.64 -10.37 31.62
C ASP A 367 -2.94 -11.40 30.73
N THR A 368 -2.09 -10.92 29.83
CA THR A 368 -1.45 -11.78 28.82
C THR A 368 -0.34 -12.68 29.38
N LEU A 369 0.13 -12.45 30.62
CA LEU A 369 1.03 -13.37 31.30
C LEU A 369 0.30 -14.60 31.82
N LYS A 370 -0.94 -14.41 32.31
CA LYS A 370 -1.78 -15.50 32.83
C LYS A 370 -2.54 -16.22 31.70
N ASP A 371 -2.96 -15.47 30.69
CA ASP A 371 -3.71 -15.98 29.55
C ASP A 371 -3.16 -15.42 28.23
N ARG A 372 -2.19 -16.10 27.66
CA ARG A 372 -1.58 -15.75 26.37
C ARG A 372 -2.56 -15.74 25.21
N SER A 373 -3.66 -16.44 25.34
CA SER A 373 -4.72 -16.51 24.33
C SER A 373 -5.73 -15.36 24.43
N GLU A 374 -5.63 -14.55 25.48
CA GLU A 374 -6.52 -13.38 25.71
C GLU A 374 -8.02 -13.75 25.64
N MET A 375 -8.38 -14.90 26.25
CA MET A 375 -9.74 -15.43 26.27
C MET A 375 -10.45 -15.10 27.59
N ILE A 376 -9.66 -14.94 28.68
CA ILE A 376 -10.17 -14.77 30.04
C ILE A 376 -10.04 -13.31 30.43
N ARG A 377 -11.19 -12.65 30.63
CA ARG A 377 -11.25 -11.28 31.15
C ARG A 377 -10.87 -11.25 32.63
N MET A 378 -10.17 -10.22 33.04
CA MET A 378 -9.94 -9.98 34.45
C MET A 378 -11.27 -9.70 35.18
N ASP A 379 -11.34 -10.14 36.42
CA ASP A 379 -12.49 -9.92 37.28
C ASP A 379 -12.81 -8.41 37.40
N LEU A 380 -14.10 -8.08 37.35
CA LEU A 380 -14.61 -6.71 37.42
C LEU A 380 -14.27 -6.04 38.73
N GLU A 381 -14.18 -6.79 39.82
CA GLU A 381 -13.90 -6.32 41.16
C GLU A 381 -12.40 -6.30 41.51
N SER A 382 -11.55 -6.72 40.61
CA SER A 382 -10.09 -6.74 40.85
C SER A 382 -9.53 -5.33 41.01
N PRO A 383 -8.83 -5.02 42.14
CA PRO A 383 -8.17 -3.72 42.32
C PRO A 383 -7.14 -3.41 41.22
N ASP A 384 -6.42 -4.42 40.75
CA ASP A 384 -5.44 -4.26 39.69
C ASP A 384 -6.09 -3.82 38.39
N ARG A 385 -7.27 -4.35 38.09
CA ARG A 385 -8.04 -3.96 36.90
C ARG A 385 -8.40 -2.46 36.95
N GLN A 386 -8.84 -1.96 38.09
CA GLN A 386 -9.19 -0.55 38.19
C GLN A 386 -7.97 0.35 37.98
N GLN A 387 -6.83 0.01 38.56
CA GLN A 387 -5.59 0.75 38.37
C GLN A 387 -5.16 0.78 36.88
N ILE A 388 -5.30 -0.34 36.18
CA ILE A 388 -5.02 -0.44 34.75
C ILE A 388 -5.97 0.45 33.95
N LEU A 389 -7.27 0.45 34.29
CA LEU A 389 -8.28 1.27 33.62
C LEU A 389 -8.04 2.76 33.87
N ASP A 390 -7.60 3.16 35.05
CA ASP A 390 -7.27 4.54 35.38
C ASP A 390 -6.07 5.02 34.53
N ARG A 391 -5.06 4.20 34.36
CA ARG A 391 -3.95 4.46 33.42
C ARG A 391 -4.45 4.56 31.97
N ALA A 392 -5.30 3.64 31.53
CA ALA A 392 -5.86 3.63 30.19
C ALA A 392 -6.81 4.82 29.92
N SER A 393 -7.50 5.34 30.95
CA SER A 393 -8.43 6.47 30.83
C SER A 393 -7.73 7.81 30.55
N GLN A 394 -6.44 7.89 30.84
CA GLN A 394 -5.62 9.06 30.48
C GLN A 394 -5.42 9.19 28.95
N LEU A 395 -5.69 8.13 28.22
CA LEU A 395 -5.81 8.17 26.77
C LEU A 395 -7.22 8.66 26.44
N LYS A 396 -7.34 9.89 25.99
CA LYS A 396 -8.63 10.46 25.59
C LYS A 396 -9.30 9.53 24.58
N SER A 397 -10.58 9.22 24.85
CA SER A 397 -11.44 8.55 23.88
C SER A 397 -11.37 9.31 22.55
N PHE A 398 -11.06 8.59 21.49
CA PHE A 398 -10.99 9.17 20.17
C PHE A 398 -12.39 9.60 19.75
N SER A 399 -12.57 10.90 19.51
CA SER A 399 -13.77 11.36 18.84
C SER A 399 -13.88 10.62 17.51
N SER A 400 -14.98 9.92 17.31
CA SER A 400 -15.34 9.38 16.01
C SER A 400 -15.19 10.52 15.01
N LEU A 401 -14.27 10.38 14.05
CA LEU A 401 -14.36 11.18 12.84
C LEU A 401 -15.73 10.86 12.25
N ASP A 402 -16.63 11.80 12.26
CA ASP A 402 -17.94 11.63 11.67
C ASP A 402 -17.75 11.17 10.23
N VAL A 403 -18.48 10.12 9.84
CA VAL A 403 -18.71 9.84 8.42
C VAL A 403 -19.57 11.00 7.96
N GLN A 404 -18.91 12.04 7.45
CA GLN A 404 -19.57 13.27 7.03
C GLN A 404 -20.59 13.05 5.90
N ASN A 405 -20.64 11.84 5.33
CA ASN A 405 -21.57 11.50 4.27
C ASN A 405 -22.22 10.13 4.53
N PRO A 406 -23.44 10.08 5.08
CA PRO A 406 -24.17 8.83 5.31
C PRO A 406 -24.39 8.02 4.01
N GLY A 407 -24.40 8.68 2.84
CA GLY A 407 -24.49 8.01 1.55
C GLY A 407 -23.26 7.17 1.20
N THR A 408 -22.12 7.36 1.89
CA THR A 408 -20.88 6.59 1.60
C THR A 408 -21.06 5.10 1.86
N LEU A 409 -21.73 4.73 2.94
CA LEU A 409 -21.96 3.32 3.29
C LEU A 409 -22.93 2.63 2.34
N GLU A 410 -24.02 3.32 1.97
CA GLU A 410 -24.98 2.80 0.99
C GLU A 410 -24.34 2.65 -0.38
N LYS A 411 -23.51 3.61 -0.79
CA LYS A 411 -22.74 3.52 -2.05
C LYS A 411 -21.78 2.34 -2.02
N LEU A 412 -21.09 2.12 -0.91
CA LEU A 412 -20.16 1.01 -0.78
C LEU A 412 -20.88 -0.34 -0.89
N GLU A 413 -21.98 -0.50 -0.16
CA GLU A 413 -22.77 -1.73 -0.22
C GLU A 413 -23.33 -1.95 -1.62
N PHE A 414 -23.81 -0.89 -2.25
CA PHE A 414 -24.25 -0.94 -3.64
C PHE A 414 -23.09 -1.30 -4.59
N ALA A 415 -21.91 -0.70 -4.42
CA ALA A 415 -20.73 -1.03 -5.21
C ALA A 415 -20.33 -2.50 -5.09
N ARG A 416 -20.40 -3.08 -3.88
CA ARG A 416 -20.16 -4.52 -3.66
C ARG A 416 -21.16 -5.38 -4.44
N GLN A 417 -22.45 -5.05 -4.38
CA GLN A 417 -23.49 -5.78 -5.11
C GLN A 417 -23.28 -5.66 -6.63
N LEU A 418 -23.00 -4.45 -7.11
CA LEU A 418 -22.78 -4.14 -8.51
C LEU A 418 -21.58 -4.87 -9.10
N TRP A 419 -20.44 -4.82 -8.41
CA TRP A 419 -19.17 -5.32 -8.94
C TRP A 419 -18.85 -6.76 -8.53
N SER A 420 -19.59 -7.33 -7.57
CA SER A 420 -19.56 -8.76 -7.24
C SER A 420 -20.56 -9.59 -8.04
N GLY A 421 -21.54 -8.95 -8.66
CA GLY A 421 -22.59 -9.59 -9.46
C GLY A 421 -22.07 -10.12 -10.79
N ARG A 422 -22.83 -11.06 -11.36
CA ARG A 422 -22.45 -11.75 -12.59
C ARG A 422 -22.80 -10.97 -13.85
N ASP A 423 -23.89 -10.19 -13.82
CA ASP A 423 -24.35 -9.41 -14.96
C ASP A 423 -24.96 -8.08 -14.50
N LEU A 424 -24.64 -7.01 -15.20
CA LEU A 424 -25.26 -5.70 -15.01
C LEU A 424 -26.66 -5.74 -15.63
N ASP A 425 -27.64 -6.13 -14.84
CA ASP A 425 -29.01 -6.27 -15.30
C ASP A 425 -29.84 -5.00 -15.05
N THR A 426 -31.06 -5.02 -15.58
CA THR A 426 -32.04 -3.93 -15.39
C THR A 426 -32.36 -3.69 -13.92
N LYS A 427 -32.26 -4.70 -13.05
CA LYS A 427 -32.53 -4.59 -11.61
C LYS A 427 -31.44 -3.76 -10.94
N THR A 428 -30.18 -4.05 -11.24
CA THR A 428 -29.02 -3.29 -10.79
C THR A 428 -29.09 -1.83 -11.21
N PHE A 429 -29.47 -1.60 -12.47
CA PHE A 429 -29.63 -0.22 -12.97
C PHE A 429 -30.74 0.53 -12.23
N ARG A 430 -31.89 -0.12 -11.94
CA ARG A 430 -32.98 0.49 -11.16
C ARG A 430 -32.56 0.82 -9.73
N ALA A 431 -31.81 -0.07 -9.09
CA ALA A 431 -31.29 0.16 -7.73
C ALA A 431 -30.34 1.37 -7.69
N LEU A 432 -29.43 1.46 -8.67
CA LEU A 432 -28.54 2.61 -8.83
C LEU A 432 -29.30 3.90 -9.06
N HIS A 433 -30.34 3.86 -9.87
CA HIS A 433 -31.18 5.02 -10.12
C HIS A 433 -31.93 5.48 -8.85
N GLN A 434 -32.41 4.57 -8.02
CA GLN A 434 -33.03 4.91 -6.74
C GLN A 434 -32.01 5.53 -5.77
N LEU A 435 -30.79 4.98 -5.70
CA LEU A 435 -29.72 5.54 -4.89
C LEU A 435 -29.33 6.97 -5.35
N SER A 436 -29.24 7.19 -6.66
CA SER A 436 -28.97 8.51 -7.22
C SER A 436 -30.08 9.53 -6.95
N LYS A 437 -31.33 9.10 -6.86
CA LYS A 437 -32.44 9.97 -6.43
C LYS A 437 -32.35 10.36 -4.96
N LYS A 438 -31.88 9.45 -4.12
CA LYS A 438 -31.67 9.70 -2.70
C LYS A 438 -30.53 10.70 -2.46
N TYR A 439 -29.49 10.67 -3.30
CA TYR A 439 -28.31 11.54 -3.24
C TYR A 439 -28.09 12.28 -4.57
N PRO A 440 -28.93 13.27 -4.94
CA PRO A 440 -28.95 13.88 -6.25
C PRO A 440 -27.69 14.69 -6.58
N GLU A 441 -26.97 15.19 -5.57
CA GLU A 441 -25.74 15.97 -5.78
C GLU A 441 -24.49 15.10 -5.87
N ASP A 442 -24.61 13.79 -5.65
CA ASP A 442 -23.46 12.89 -5.66
C ASP A 442 -22.97 12.63 -7.10
N GLN A 443 -21.85 13.24 -7.45
CA GLN A 443 -21.24 13.13 -8.79
C GLN A 443 -20.78 11.69 -9.10
N GLN A 444 -20.37 10.94 -8.09
CA GLN A 444 -19.91 9.57 -8.29
C GLN A 444 -21.05 8.64 -8.72
N LEU A 445 -22.23 8.79 -8.11
CA LEU A 445 -23.41 8.02 -8.53
C LEU A 445 -23.83 8.33 -9.95
N LYS A 446 -23.68 9.59 -10.38
CA LYS A 446 -23.93 9.99 -11.78
C LYS A 446 -22.95 9.28 -12.73
N GLN A 447 -21.68 9.22 -12.38
CA GLN A 447 -20.66 8.53 -13.16
C GLN A 447 -20.90 7.01 -13.22
N TRP A 448 -21.33 6.40 -12.11
CA TRP A 448 -21.67 4.98 -12.09
C TRP A 448 -22.87 4.64 -12.98
N GLN A 449 -23.90 5.48 -12.99
CA GLN A 449 -25.03 5.29 -13.92
C GLN A 449 -24.57 5.25 -15.37
N ALA A 450 -23.68 6.19 -15.75
CA ALA A 450 -23.14 6.23 -17.11
C ALA A 450 -22.28 5.02 -17.43
N ARG A 451 -21.46 4.55 -16.49
CA ARG A 451 -20.67 3.33 -16.66
C ARG A 451 -21.54 2.12 -16.86
N VAL A 452 -22.53 1.92 -16.00
CA VAL A 452 -23.48 0.80 -16.13
C VAL A 452 -24.24 0.86 -17.47
N ALA A 453 -24.68 2.04 -17.88
CA ALA A 453 -25.36 2.22 -19.15
C ALA A 453 -24.44 1.88 -20.35
N LEU A 454 -23.16 2.28 -20.30
CA LEU A 454 -22.17 1.96 -21.34
C LEU A 454 -21.90 0.46 -21.42
N GLU A 455 -21.58 -0.16 -20.30
CA GLU A 455 -21.24 -1.60 -20.21
C GLU A 455 -22.44 -2.50 -20.59
N SER A 456 -23.65 -2.10 -20.19
CA SER A 456 -24.89 -2.82 -20.55
C SER A 456 -25.43 -2.44 -21.93
N ARG A 457 -24.78 -1.55 -22.66
CA ARG A 457 -25.21 -1.05 -23.97
C ARG A 457 -26.60 -0.40 -23.97
N TYR A 458 -26.99 0.21 -22.85
CA TYR A 458 -28.26 0.96 -22.73
C TYR A 458 -28.12 2.37 -23.33
N TRP A 459 -28.00 2.43 -24.66
CA TRP A 459 -27.67 3.67 -25.39
C TRP A 459 -28.69 4.77 -25.16
N SER A 460 -29.99 4.44 -25.16
CA SER A 460 -31.04 5.40 -24.86
C SER A 460 -30.89 6.02 -23.47
N GLU A 461 -30.47 5.23 -22.51
CA GLU A 461 -30.26 5.70 -21.15
C GLU A 461 -29.00 6.53 -21.04
N LEU A 462 -27.93 6.12 -21.71
CA LEU A 462 -26.68 6.91 -21.77
C LEU A 462 -26.92 8.30 -22.41
N ASP A 463 -27.76 8.41 -23.48
CA ASP A 463 -28.15 9.71 -24.05
C ASP A 463 -28.95 10.53 -23.03
N ARG A 464 -29.93 9.90 -22.34
CA ARG A 464 -30.72 10.53 -21.30
C ARG A 464 -29.87 11.09 -20.17
N LEU A 465 -28.93 10.27 -19.65
CA LEU A 465 -27.99 10.68 -18.61
C LEU A 465 -27.08 11.80 -19.10
N GLY A 466 -26.57 11.69 -20.32
CA GLY A 466 -25.74 12.73 -20.94
C GLY A 466 -26.46 14.05 -21.09
N LYS A 467 -27.78 14.05 -21.36
CA LYS A 467 -28.63 15.25 -21.37
C LYS A 467 -28.82 15.79 -19.94
N LEU A 468 -29.18 14.91 -19.01
CA LEU A 468 -29.47 15.28 -17.62
C LEU A 468 -28.26 15.89 -16.90
N TYR A 469 -27.06 15.34 -17.13
CA TYR A 469 -25.82 15.74 -16.43
C TYR A 469 -24.93 16.64 -17.29
N SER A 470 -25.41 17.12 -18.41
CA SER A 470 -24.66 18.00 -19.33
C SER A 470 -23.34 17.38 -19.79
N GLN A 471 -23.37 16.08 -20.13
CA GLN A 471 -22.22 15.32 -20.61
C GLN A 471 -22.30 15.07 -22.12
N PRO A 472 -21.74 15.95 -22.94
CA PRO A 472 -21.92 15.88 -24.40
C PRO A 472 -21.30 14.64 -25.03
N LEU A 473 -20.20 14.13 -24.48
CA LEU A 473 -19.54 12.89 -24.93
C LEU A 473 -20.42 11.66 -24.75
N TRP A 474 -21.12 11.53 -23.62
CA TRP A 474 -22.03 10.41 -23.40
C TRP A 474 -23.16 10.41 -24.42
N ARG A 475 -23.69 11.60 -24.69
CA ARG A 475 -24.73 11.80 -25.72
C ARG A 475 -24.20 11.47 -27.12
N TYR A 476 -23.01 11.94 -27.44
CA TYR A 476 -22.40 11.68 -28.75
C TYR A 476 -22.25 10.17 -28.98
N VAL A 477 -21.63 9.45 -28.06
CA VAL A 477 -21.44 8.00 -28.16
C VAL A 477 -22.78 7.27 -28.28
N ALA A 478 -23.71 7.57 -27.39
CA ALA A 478 -25.04 6.96 -27.40
C ALA A 478 -25.75 7.15 -28.74
N ARG A 479 -25.77 8.37 -29.28
CA ARG A 479 -26.43 8.70 -30.52
C ARG A 479 -25.76 8.12 -31.76
N GLN A 480 -24.43 7.93 -31.73
CA GLN A 480 -23.74 7.17 -32.78
C GLN A 480 -24.25 5.72 -32.86
N HIS A 481 -24.51 5.09 -31.73
CA HIS A 481 -25.11 3.74 -31.68
C HIS A 481 -26.59 3.70 -32.05
N LEU A 482 -27.33 4.77 -31.77
CA LEU A 482 -28.76 4.88 -32.10
C LEU A 482 -28.99 5.34 -33.54
N GLY A 483 -27.92 5.60 -34.31
CA GLY A 483 -28.05 6.16 -35.67
C GLY A 483 -28.63 7.58 -35.71
N GLN A 484 -28.55 8.32 -34.62
CA GLN A 484 -29.12 9.65 -34.48
C GLN A 484 -28.03 10.74 -34.64
N PRO A 485 -28.30 11.83 -35.38
CA PRO A 485 -27.32 12.90 -35.54
C PRO A 485 -27.08 13.62 -34.19
N PHE A 486 -25.83 13.87 -33.87
CA PHE A 486 -25.44 14.72 -32.76
C PHE A 486 -24.11 15.41 -33.07
N ARG A 487 -24.09 16.73 -33.01
CA ARG A 487 -22.88 17.52 -33.20
C ARG A 487 -22.19 17.69 -31.85
N LEU A 488 -20.99 17.14 -31.73
CA LEU A 488 -20.14 17.36 -30.58
C LEU A 488 -19.37 18.67 -30.77
N SER A 489 -19.29 19.49 -29.73
CA SER A 489 -18.44 20.66 -29.69
C SER A 489 -17.63 20.58 -28.39
N GLY A 490 -16.33 20.66 -28.47
CA GLY A 490 -15.47 20.57 -27.28
C GLY A 490 -14.00 20.82 -27.60
N GLU A 491 -13.19 20.89 -26.56
CA GLU A 491 -11.75 21.17 -26.61
C GLU A 491 -10.93 20.02 -26.00
N GLY A 492 -9.63 20.13 -26.05
CA GLY A 492 -8.75 19.16 -25.40
C GLY A 492 -8.92 17.73 -25.92
N CYS A 493 -9.15 16.78 -25.01
CA CYS A 493 -9.29 15.36 -25.33
C CYS A 493 -10.55 15.03 -26.15
N GLU A 494 -11.58 15.86 -26.07
CA GLU A 494 -12.81 15.66 -26.86
C GLU A 494 -12.57 15.74 -28.37
N LYS A 495 -11.54 16.47 -28.81
CA LYS A 495 -11.12 16.53 -30.21
C LYS A 495 -10.81 15.16 -30.83
N ALA A 496 -10.46 14.16 -30.03
CA ALA A 496 -10.24 12.80 -30.51
C ALA A 496 -11.50 12.15 -31.10
N PHE A 497 -12.69 12.63 -30.76
CA PHE A 497 -13.97 12.10 -31.20
C PHE A 497 -14.47 12.72 -32.54
N TYR A 498 -13.83 13.83 -32.98
CA TYR A 498 -14.29 14.49 -34.20
C TYR A 498 -13.95 13.68 -35.46
N ARG A 499 -14.95 13.46 -36.26
CA ARG A 499 -14.82 13.02 -37.65
C ARG A 499 -14.80 14.27 -38.55
N ASP A 500 -13.66 14.88 -38.67
CA ASP A 500 -13.53 15.90 -39.70
C ASP A 500 -12.68 15.38 -40.87
N ASP A 501 -13.06 15.76 -42.10
CA ASP A 501 -12.41 15.24 -43.30
C ASP A 501 -11.04 15.86 -43.58
N SER A 502 -10.60 16.77 -42.74
CA SER A 502 -9.27 17.36 -42.81
C SER A 502 -8.25 16.56 -42.00
N PRO A 503 -7.29 15.87 -42.65
CA PRO A 503 -6.30 15.05 -41.94
C PRO A 503 -5.35 15.83 -41.04
N LYS A 504 -5.22 17.16 -41.21
CA LYS A 504 -4.24 17.98 -40.45
C LYS A 504 -4.76 18.45 -39.10
N GLU A 505 -6.07 18.64 -38.93
CA GLU A 505 -6.65 19.14 -37.66
C GLU A 505 -6.98 18.02 -36.64
N ARG A 506 -7.17 16.79 -37.11
CA ARG A 506 -7.61 15.64 -36.30
C ARG A 506 -6.72 15.29 -35.11
N PHE A 507 -5.47 15.72 -35.10
CA PHE A 507 -4.48 15.12 -34.20
C PHE A 507 -3.53 16.08 -33.51
N THR A 508 -3.83 17.35 -33.49
CA THR A 508 -3.20 18.29 -32.56
C THR A 508 -3.92 18.24 -31.21
N LEU A 509 -3.78 17.09 -30.51
CA LEU A 509 -4.25 16.96 -29.13
C LEU A 509 -3.30 17.67 -28.16
N ARG A 510 -2.81 18.88 -28.52
CA ARG A 510 -1.85 19.63 -27.68
C ARG A 510 -2.40 19.94 -26.30
N ASP A 511 -3.70 20.14 -26.21
CA ASP A 511 -4.41 20.52 -24.99
C ASP A 511 -5.02 19.29 -24.26
N CYS A 512 -4.78 18.06 -24.73
CA CYS A 512 -5.24 16.84 -24.08
C CYS A 512 -4.18 16.33 -23.12
N ASN A 513 -4.46 16.38 -21.84
CA ASN A 513 -3.57 15.91 -20.77
C ASN A 513 -3.73 14.42 -20.45
N ASP A 514 -4.61 13.71 -21.18
CA ASP A 514 -4.79 12.27 -21.01
C ASP A 514 -3.84 11.49 -21.95
N PRO A 515 -2.76 10.89 -21.44
CA PRO A 515 -1.77 10.20 -22.25
C PRO A 515 -2.31 8.95 -22.95
N GLU A 516 -3.38 8.34 -22.40
CA GLU A 516 -4.07 7.19 -22.95
C GLU A 516 -4.85 7.57 -24.20
N VAL A 517 -5.64 8.65 -24.11
CA VAL A 517 -6.38 9.19 -25.26
C VAL A 517 -5.43 9.66 -26.36
N VAL A 518 -4.35 10.34 -26.01
CA VAL A 518 -3.33 10.79 -26.97
C VAL A 518 -2.72 9.60 -27.73
N ALA A 519 -2.35 8.55 -27.00
CA ALA A 519 -1.75 7.34 -27.62
C ALA A 519 -2.76 6.62 -28.52
N LEU A 520 -4.03 6.50 -28.09
CA LEU A 520 -5.10 5.88 -28.87
C LEU A 520 -5.37 6.65 -30.17
N ALA A 521 -5.51 7.96 -30.09
CA ALA A 521 -5.72 8.82 -31.25
C ALA A 521 -4.54 8.76 -32.24
N GLN A 522 -3.31 8.73 -31.74
CA GLN A 522 -2.11 8.57 -32.57
C GLN A 522 -2.09 7.21 -33.28
N TRP A 523 -2.48 6.14 -32.61
CA TRP A 523 -2.61 4.81 -33.20
C TRP A 523 -3.69 4.77 -34.28
N MET A 524 -4.84 5.42 -34.05
CA MET A 524 -5.96 5.47 -35.00
C MET A 524 -5.69 6.34 -36.23
N ASN A 525 -4.69 7.21 -36.18
CA ASN A 525 -4.38 8.12 -37.27
C ASN A 525 -3.73 7.42 -38.46
N ALA A 526 -4.53 7.17 -39.52
CA ALA A 526 -4.07 6.51 -40.73
C ALA A 526 -2.99 7.30 -41.51
N SER A 527 -2.89 8.62 -41.30
CA SER A 527 -1.91 9.49 -41.97
C SER A 527 -0.49 9.38 -41.40
N ARG A 528 -0.32 8.74 -40.24
CA ARG A 528 1.00 8.51 -39.63
C ARG A 528 1.72 7.31 -40.25
N PRO A 529 3.06 7.33 -40.31
CA PRO A 529 3.86 6.16 -40.68
C PRO A 529 3.47 4.93 -39.84
N ARG A 530 3.59 3.75 -40.43
CA ARG A 530 3.21 2.49 -39.76
C ARG A 530 3.99 2.28 -38.45
N GLU A 531 5.27 2.58 -38.43
CA GLU A 531 6.11 2.45 -37.25
C GLU A 531 5.66 3.36 -36.09
N ASP A 532 5.26 4.60 -36.40
CA ASP A 532 4.74 5.53 -35.38
C ASP A 532 3.41 5.04 -34.82
N ARG A 533 2.56 4.48 -35.66
CA ARG A 533 1.28 3.89 -35.22
C ARG A 533 1.49 2.65 -34.37
N ASP A 534 2.47 1.82 -34.71
CA ASP A 534 2.78 0.63 -33.92
C ASP A 534 3.36 1.00 -32.55
N ARG A 535 4.23 2.01 -32.48
CA ARG A 535 4.71 2.58 -31.20
C ARG A 535 3.57 3.18 -30.37
N ALA A 536 2.68 3.91 -30.99
CA ALA A 536 1.51 4.49 -30.31
C ALA A 536 0.54 3.40 -29.81
N ARG A 537 0.35 2.32 -30.58
CA ARG A 537 -0.43 1.14 -30.17
C ARG A 537 0.15 0.52 -28.90
N GLU A 538 1.45 0.21 -28.88
CA GLU A 538 2.09 -0.42 -27.73
C GLU A 538 2.03 0.50 -26.48
N LYS A 539 2.24 1.80 -26.69
CA LYS A 539 2.07 2.80 -25.60
C LYS A 539 0.64 2.81 -25.06
N PHE A 540 -0.35 2.85 -25.96
CA PHE A 540 -1.76 2.83 -25.56
C PHE A 540 -2.11 1.55 -24.80
N ILE A 541 -1.78 0.38 -25.35
CA ILE A 541 -2.08 -0.91 -24.72
C ILE A 541 -1.46 -0.97 -23.32
N ARG A 542 -0.23 -0.51 -23.12
CA ARG A 542 0.42 -0.48 -21.82
C ARG A 542 -0.30 0.42 -20.83
N LEU A 543 -0.69 1.63 -21.22
CA LEU A 543 -1.39 2.58 -20.37
C LEU A 543 -2.81 2.09 -20.04
N PHE A 544 -3.53 1.63 -21.05
CA PHE A 544 -4.89 1.12 -20.91
C PHE A 544 -4.92 -0.15 -20.04
N ARG A 545 -3.98 -1.06 -20.19
CA ARG A 545 -3.81 -2.21 -19.31
C ARG A 545 -3.62 -1.80 -17.87
N ALA A 546 -2.78 -0.83 -17.58
CA ALA A 546 -2.53 -0.37 -16.22
C ALA A 546 -3.81 0.19 -15.58
N SER A 547 -4.58 1.02 -16.30
CA SER A 547 -5.83 1.58 -15.79
C SER A 547 -6.91 0.50 -15.61
N GLN A 548 -6.99 -0.45 -16.53
CA GLN A 548 -7.94 -1.55 -16.46
C GLN A 548 -7.59 -2.56 -15.36
N TRP A 549 -6.29 -2.84 -15.17
CA TRP A 549 -5.82 -3.67 -14.07
C TRP A 549 -6.24 -3.11 -12.72
N GLU A 550 -6.10 -1.82 -12.53
CA GLU A 550 -6.55 -1.13 -11.33
C GLU A 550 -8.07 -1.31 -11.09
N SER A 551 -8.87 -1.17 -12.13
CA SER A 551 -10.32 -1.42 -12.07
C SER A 551 -10.64 -2.88 -11.75
N HIS A 552 -9.92 -3.82 -12.34
CA HIS A 552 -10.07 -5.26 -12.08
C HIS A 552 -9.75 -5.61 -10.62
N LEU A 553 -8.65 -5.10 -10.08
CA LEU A 553 -8.30 -5.27 -8.67
C LEU A 553 -9.41 -4.78 -7.74
N ASN A 554 -10.02 -3.66 -8.05
CA ASN A 554 -11.12 -3.12 -7.26
C ASN A 554 -12.34 -4.04 -7.29
N ARG A 555 -12.65 -4.64 -8.43
CA ARG A 555 -13.74 -5.63 -8.56
C ARG A 555 -13.45 -6.91 -7.76
N LEU A 556 -12.23 -7.42 -7.84
CA LEU A 556 -11.81 -8.59 -7.05
C LEU A 556 -11.93 -8.32 -5.56
N ASN A 557 -11.50 -7.16 -5.09
CA ASN A 557 -11.59 -6.78 -3.70
C ASN A 557 -13.03 -6.72 -3.19
N LEU A 558 -13.92 -6.14 -3.97
CA LEU A 558 -15.34 -6.09 -3.63
C LEU A 558 -15.97 -7.48 -3.61
N ARG A 559 -15.57 -8.35 -4.54
CA ARG A 559 -16.10 -9.71 -4.65
C ARG A 559 -15.69 -10.59 -3.48
N PHE A 560 -14.43 -10.52 -3.07
CA PHE A 560 -13.91 -11.42 -2.03
C PHE A 560 -14.02 -10.83 -0.62
N GLY A 561 -14.40 -9.56 -0.50
CA GLY A 561 -14.76 -8.94 0.79
C GLY A 561 -13.64 -8.89 1.82
N SER A 562 -12.39 -8.96 1.37
CA SER A 562 -11.24 -9.14 2.22
C SER A 562 -10.32 -7.91 2.22
N VAL A 563 -9.21 -8.04 2.81
CA VAL A 563 -8.06 -7.22 3.14
C VAL A 563 -7.72 -6.10 2.15
N TRP A 564 -8.20 -6.17 0.91
CA TRP A 564 -7.90 -5.23 -0.16
C TRP A 564 -8.96 -4.16 -0.35
N ASP A 565 -9.74 -3.84 0.67
CA ASP A 565 -10.79 -2.84 0.56
C ASP A 565 -10.29 -1.59 -0.16
N THR A 566 -10.95 -1.31 -1.26
CA THR A 566 -10.61 -0.23 -2.17
C THR A 566 -11.50 0.97 -1.95
N ARG A 567 -11.07 2.10 -2.45
CA ARG A 567 -11.90 3.30 -2.45
C ARG A 567 -13.12 3.12 -3.34
N ILE A 568 -14.25 3.62 -2.88
CA ILE A 568 -15.44 3.73 -3.70
C ILE A 568 -15.20 4.66 -4.91
N ASP A 569 -14.36 5.68 -4.73
CA ASP A 569 -14.02 6.68 -5.77
C ASP A 569 -13.17 6.11 -6.93
N LEU A 570 -12.66 4.88 -6.80
CA LEU A 570 -11.98 4.18 -7.89
C LEU A 570 -12.95 3.64 -8.95
N PHE A 571 -14.23 3.53 -8.64
CA PHE A 571 -15.27 3.26 -9.63
C PHE A 571 -15.63 4.56 -10.36
N GLN A 572 -14.76 4.95 -11.25
CA GLN A 572 -14.98 6.11 -12.08
C GLN A 572 -16.02 5.82 -13.18
N GLY A 573 -16.62 6.87 -13.69
CA GLY A 573 -17.42 6.79 -14.90
C GLY A 573 -16.61 6.34 -16.12
N PRO A 574 -17.23 6.22 -17.30
CA PRO A 574 -16.53 5.88 -18.52
C PRO A 574 -15.39 6.85 -18.79
N THR A 575 -14.19 6.34 -19.04
CA THR A 575 -13.05 7.16 -19.47
C THR A 575 -13.21 7.61 -20.92
N HIS A 576 -12.48 8.65 -21.32
CA HIS A 576 -12.47 9.09 -22.71
C HIS A 576 -12.03 7.97 -23.66
N SER A 577 -11.05 7.16 -23.28
CA SER A 577 -10.54 6.03 -24.07
C SER A 577 -11.60 4.95 -24.27
N GLU A 578 -12.33 4.59 -23.22
CA GLU A 578 -13.43 3.62 -23.28
C GLU A 578 -14.56 4.11 -24.17
N LEU A 579 -14.96 5.39 -24.01
CA LEU A 579 -15.95 6.00 -24.86
C LEU A 579 -15.52 6.03 -26.33
N LEU A 580 -14.26 6.37 -26.61
CA LEU A 580 -13.70 6.40 -27.97
C LEU A 580 -13.64 4.99 -28.59
N LEU A 581 -13.21 3.99 -27.81
CA LEU A 581 -13.20 2.59 -28.26
C LEU A 581 -14.62 2.06 -28.52
N SER A 582 -15.60 2.46 -27.71
CA SER A 582 -16.99 1.98 -27.83
C SER A 582 -17.70 2.44 -29.12
N LEU A 583 -17.18 3.44 -29.83
CA LEU A 583 -17.81 3.93 -31.07
C LEU A 583 -17.90 2.83 -32.15
N PRO A 584 -19.02 2.72 -32.88
CA PRO A 584 -19.24 1.65 -33.86
C PRO A 584 -18.15 1.54 -34.93
N GLN A 585 -17.55 2.64 -35.35
CA GLN A 585 -16.48 2.69 -36.33
C GLN A 585 -15.14 2.19 -35.80
N ASN A 586 -14.98 2.06 -34.49
CA ASN A 586 -13.73 1.69 -33.83
C ASN A 586 -13.63 0.20 -33.45
N ARG A 587 -14.62 -0.64 -33.81
CA ARG A 587 -14.68 -2.07 -33.48
C ARG A 587 -13.38 -2.85 -33.79
N ARG A 588 -12.69 -2.52 -34.89
CA ARG A 588 -11.41 -3.17 -35.23
C ARG A 588 -10.31 -2.95 -34.18
N TYR A 589 -10.32 -1.80 -33.51
CA TYR A 589 -9.33 -1.50 -32.46
C TYR A 589 -9.70 -2.22 -31.18
N VAL A 590 -10.97 -2.35 -30.86
CA VAL A 590 -11.48 -3.14 -29.75
C VAL A 590 -10.98 -4.59 -29.83
N ALA A 591 -11.17 -5.24 -30.97
CA ALA A 591 -10.71 -6.62 -31.17
C ALA A 591 -9.19 -6.83 -30.97
N ILE A 592 -8.38 -5.80 -31.22
CA ILE A 592 -6.93 -5.83 -30.96
C ILE A 592 -6.65 -5.66 -29.46
N VAL A 593 -7.38 -4.76 -28.81
CA VAL A 593 -7.23 -4.50 -27.36
C VAL A 593 -7.65 -5.73 -26.57
N GLU A 594 -8.80 -6.33 -26.85
CA GLU A 594 -9.33 -7.52 -26.16
C GLU A 594 -8.38 -8.72 -26.22
N LYS A 595 -7.64 -8.90 -27.33
CA LYS A 595 -6.63 -9.96 -27.43
C LYS A 595 -5.41 -9.75 -26.54
N ARG A 596 -5.15 -8.53 -26.11
CA ARG A 596 -3.95 -8.14 -25.37
C ARG A 596 -4.22 -7.66 -23.94
N VAL A 597 -5.46 -7.36 -23.65
CA VAL A 597 -5.94 -6.97 -22.32
C VAL A 597 -6.95 -8.04 -21.89
N PRO A 598 -6.59 -8.97 -21.01
CA PRO A 598 -7.39 -10.17 -20.71
C PRO A 598 -8.62 -9.89 -19.86
N PHE A 599 -9.01 -8.63 -19.71
CA PHE A 599 -10.16 -8.24 -18.91
C PHE A 599 -11.31 -7.88 -19.83
N ASN A 600 -12.44 -8.60 -19.70
CA ASN A 600 -13.66 -8.37 -20.48
C ASN A 600 -14.27 -6.99 -20.15
N PHE A 601 -13.80 -5.99 -20.85
CA PHE A 601 -14.20 -4.59 -20.61
C PHE A 601 -15.25 -4.07 -21.59
N ILE A 602 -15.39 -4.70 -22.73
CA ILE A 602 -16.19 -4.21 -23.85
C ILE A 602 -17.05 -5.32 -24.43
N GLN A 603 -17.41 -6.31 -23.65
CA GLN A 603 -18.40 -7.31 -24.08
C GLN A 603 -19.82 -6.78 -23.99
#